data_85189682e55b3b502daa669c3ae21d12
#
_entry.id   85189682e55b3b502daa669c3ae21d12
#
_cell.length_a   1.000
_cell.length_b   1.000
_cell.length_c   1.000
_cell.angle_alpha   90.00
_cell.angle_beta   90.00
_cell.angle_gamma   90.00
#
_symmetry.space_group_name_H-M   'P 1'
#
loop_
_entity.id
_entity.type
_entity.pdbx_description
1 polymer ?
#
loop_
_entity_poly.entity_id
_entity_poly.type
_entity_poly.pdbx_seq_one_letter_code
_entity_poly.pdbx_strand_id
1 'polypeptide(L)'
;YVTDWASMDNSPRNKYLGCAVDTSCEMVLFAEMLLKIMDELQRAGRIEQQVYTKRRAFLKTTARLTKDAINNLMWDEDLGFYFDLKDNQERAPVKTIAAYWALISGVADEAKAQRLVEWLNDPHTFNRLHRVPVCAADEEGYDPEGGYWRGAVWAPTNTMVISGLLKYGYEELAREIALNHLDNVVKIFTKTGTIWENYPPDFVSAGQNDKGDFVGWSGLGPILYLIAFKIGLKANALKEMVEWSIADETEQLGCENYWFFGKTA
;
A
#
# COMPACT_ATOMS: atom_id res chain seq x y z
N TYR A 1 6.18 -4.75 16.96
CA TYR A 1 5.56 -6.08 16.83
C TYR A 1 6.51 -7.03 16.14
N VAL A 2 6.59 -8.24 16.63
CA VAL A 2 7.42 -9.32 16.11
C VAL A 2 6.51 -10.29 15.37
N THR A 3 6.98 -10.79 14.25
CA THR A 3 6.30 -11.86 13.53
C THR A 3 7.27 -13.02 13.29
N ASP A 4 6.84 -14.23 13.56
CA ASP A 4 7.59 -15.44 13.26
C ASP A 4 7.52 -15.78 11.76
N TRP A 5 6.66 -15.09 11.06
CA TRP A 5 6.40 -15.29 9.65
C TRP A 5 6.49 -13.97 8.90
N ALA A 6 7.47 -13.87 8.01
CA ALA A 6 7.63 -12.70 7.19
C ALA A 6 6.54 -12.68 6.11
N SER A 7 5.85 -11.56 5.99
CA SER A 7 4.85 -11.36 4.94
C SER A 7 5.42 -11.38 3.51
N MET A 8 6.75 -11.39 3.39
CA MET A 8 7.50 -11.36 2.15
C MET A 8 8.51 -12.53 2.11
N ASP A 9 8.08 -13.69 1.61
CA ASP A 9 8.74 -14.99 1.76
C ASP A 9 10.26 -15.03 1.51
N ASN A 10 10.73 -14.50 0.38
CA ASN A 10 12.16 -14.50 0.04
C ASN A 10 12.78 -13.08 0.01
N SER A 11 12.15 -12.13 0.69
CA SER A 11 12.65 -10.76 0.77
C SER A 11 14.04 -10.70 1.43
N PRO A 12 14.94 -9.83 0.95
CA PRO A 12 16.24 -9.60 1.57
C PRO A 12 16.16 -9.16 3.03
N ARG A 13 15.04 -8.51 3.44
CA ARG A 13 14.78 -8.09 4.82
C ARG A 13 14.76 -9.25 5.83
N ASN A 14 14.38 -10.46 5.37
CA ASN A 14 14.19 -11.62 6.25
C ASN A 14 15.45 -12.05 6.99
N LYS A 15 16.63 -11.72 6.46
CA LYS A 15 17.92 -11.98 7.14
C LYS A 15 18.07 -11.22 8.46
N TYR A 16 17.30 -10.15 8.65
CA TYR A 16 17.48 -9.19 9.73
C TYR A 16 16.23 -9.03 10.60
N LEU A 17 15.12 -9.66 10.25
CA LEU A 17 13.81 -9.35 10.79
C LEU A 17 13.67 -9.78 12.26
N GLY A 18 13.64 -8.80 13.17
CA GLY A 18 13.20 -8.95 14.55
C GLY A 18 11.83 -8.30 14.78
N CYS A 19 11.70 -6.98 14.53
CA CYS A 19 10.41 -6.29 14.54
C CYS A 19 10.11 -5.71 13.17
N ALA A 20 8.99 -6.11 12.58
CA ALA A 20 8.54 -5.68 11.27
C ALA A 20 7.86 -4.31 11.30
N VAL A 21 8.29 -3.39 10.43
CA VAL A 21 7.71 -2.05 10.34
C VAL A 21 6.29 -2.06 9.78
N ASP A 22 6.03 -2.90 8.78
CA ASP A 22 4.70 -3.09 8.19
C ASP A 22 3.69 -3.59 9.24
N THR A 23 3.96 -4.71 9.89
CA THR A 23 3.09 -5.28 10.93
C THR A 23 2.87 -4.29 12.08
N SER A 24 3.89 -3.52 12.46
CA SER A 24 3.77 -2.50 13.50
C SER A 24 2.83 -1.36 13.06
N CYS A 25 2.94 -0.91 11.81
CA CYS A 25 2.06 0.10 11.21
C CYS A 25 0.62 -0.42 11.03
N GLU A 26 0.46 -1.68 10.60
CA GLU A 26 -0.84 -2.34 10.48
C GLU A 26 -1.58 -2.37 11.81
N MET A 27 -0.88 -2.61 12.93
CA MET A 27 -1.50 -2.57 14.26
C MET A 27 -2.02 -1.18 14.64
N VAL A 28 -1.34 -0.11 14.23
CA VAL A 28 -1.84 1.27 14.40
C VAL A 28 -3.09 1.47 13.54
N LEU A 29 -3.04 1.12 12.26
CA LEU A 29 -4.18 1.23 11.33
C LEU A 29 -5.39 0.43 11.84
N PHE A 30 -5.15 -0.81 12.29
CA PHE A 30 -6.19 -1.68 12.83
C PHE A 30 -6.87 -1.07 14.06
N ALA A 31 -6.08 -0.51 15.00
CA ALA A 31 -6.64 0.17 16.16
C ALA A 31 -7.48 1.40 15.78
N GLU A 32 -7.05 2.18 14.79
CA GLU A 32 -7.81 3.33 14.29
C GLU A 32 -9.13 2.91 13.60
N MET A 33 -9.11 1.82 12.82
CA MET A 33 -10.33 1.30 12.20
C MET A 33 -11.32 0.76 13.25
N LEU A 34 -10.83 0.06 14.27
CA LEU A 34 -11.67 -0.39 15.39
C LEU A 34 -12.29 0.78 16.15
N LEU A 35 -11.56 1.89 16.34
CA LEU A 35 -12.09 3.11 16.95
C LEU A 35 -13.27 3.66 16.14
N LYS A 36 -13.16 3.74 14.82
CA LYS A 36 -14.25 4.19 13.94
C LYS A 36 -15.48 3.27 14.04
N ILE A 37 -15.28 1.94 14.01
CA ILE A 37 -16.35 0.96 14.16
C ILE A 37 -17.04 1.13 15.53
N MET A 38 -16.26 1.30 16.60
CA MET A 38 -16.80 1.50 17.94
C MET A 38 -17.61 2.80 18.04
N ASP A 39 -17.14 3.89 17.43
CA ASP A 39 -17.85 5.17 17.41
C ASP A 39 -19.20 5.04 16.68
N GLU A 40 -19.27 4.26 15.57
CA GLU A 40 -20.53 3.93 14.88
C GLU A 40 -21.47 3.06 15.73
N LEU A 41 -20.95 2.02 16.35
CA LEU A 41 -21.74 1.16 17.25
C LEU A 41 -22.30 1.94 18.44
N GLN A 42 -21.54 2.90 18.96
CA GLN A 42 -22.01 3.79 20.05
C GLN A 42 -23.13 4.71 19.54
N ARG A 43 -22.99 5.31 18.36
CA ARG A 43 -24.04 6.14 17.76
C ARG A 43 -25.33 5.34 17.49
N ALA A 44 -25.19 4.10 17.11
CA ALA A 44 -26.31 3.18 16.86
C ALA A 44 -26.91 2.58 18.13
N GLY A 45 -26.40 2.90 19.34
CA GLY A 45 -26.86 2.30 20.60
C GLY A 45 -26.59 0.80 20.74
N ARG A 46 -25.61 0.26 20.00
CA ARG A 46 -25.31 -1.19 19.88
C ARG A 46 -24.11 -1.64 20.71
N ILE A 47 -23.55 -0.77 21.56
CA ILE A 47 -22.46 -1.08 22.48
C ILE A 47 -22.74 -0.44 23.86
N GLU A 48 -22.48 -1.16 24.94
CA GLU A 48 -22.60 -0.64 26.28
C GLU A 48 -21.59 0.47 26.56
N GLN A 49 -22.04 1.55 27.23
CA GLN A 49 -21.21 2.73 27.50
C GLN A 49 -19.90 2.40 28.22
N GLN A 50 -19.96 1.49 29.20
CA GLN A 50 -18.77 1.12 29.97
C GLN A 50 -17.75 0.36 29.11
N VAL A 51 -18.21 -0.56 28.24
CA VAL A 51 -17.38 -1.31 27.30
C VAL A 51 -16.76 -0.36 26.28
N TYR A 52 -17.57 0.52 25.70
CA TYR A 52 -17.10 1.56 24.78
C TYR A 52 -15.97 2.40 25.39
N THR A 53 -16.20 3.00 26.56
CA THR A 53 -15.23 3.89 27.20
C THR A 53 -13.91 3.17 27.49
N LYS A 54 -13.97 1.96 28.07
CA LYS A 54 -12.78 1.18 28.44
C LYS A 54 -11.97 0.76 27.20
N ARG A 55 -12.65 0.19 26.19
CA ARG A 55 -11.96 -0.30 25.01
C ARG A 55 -11.43 0.84 24.14
N ARG A 56 -12.18 1.93 24.02
CA ARG A 56 -11.73 3.12 23.29
C ARG A 56 -10.46 3.72 23.90
N ALA A 57 -10.38 3.84 25.23
CA ALA A 57 -9.19 4.31 25.91
C ALA A 57 -7.98 3.38 25.67
N PHE A 58 -8.19 2.07 25.74
CA PHE A 58 -7.15 1.07 25.46
C PHE A 58 -6.62 1.20 24.02
N LEU A 59 -7.50 1.21 23.02
CA LEU A 59 -7.11 1.30 21.60
C LEU A 59 -6.35 2.60 21.30
N LYS A 60 -6.83 3.74 21.81
CA LYS A 60 -6.14 5.03 21.64
C LYS A 60 -4.73 5.01 22.24
N THR A 61 -4.60 4.47 23.47
CA THR A 61 -3.31 4.40 24.14
C THR A 61 -2.34 3.48 23.37
N THR A 62 -2.82 2.30 22.97
CA THR A 62 -2.00 1.35 22.21
C THR A 62 -1.55 1.95 20.88
N ALA A 63 -2.47 2.53 20.09
CA ALA A 63 -2.14 3.16 18.82
C ALA A 63 -1.07 4.25 18.98
N ARG A 64 -1.25 5.14 19.98
CA ARG A 64 -0.28 6.20 20.26
C ARG A 64 1.09 5.66 20.65
N LEU A 65 1.16 4.74 21.59
CA LEU A 65 2.43 4.16 22.04
C LEU A 65 3.16 3.41 20.90
N THR A 66 2.40 2.68 20.07
CA THR A 66 2.97 1.98 18.92
C THR A 66 3.48 2.99 17.88
N LYS A 67 2.70 4.04 17.56
CA LYS A 67 3.11 5.11 16.65
C LYS A 67 4.39 5.81 17.14
N ASP A 68 4.45 6.15 18.43
CA ASP A 68 5.62 6.78 19.04
C ASP A 68 6.85 5.86 18.94
N ALA A 69 6.69 4.56 19.21
CA ALA A 69 7.77 3.58 19.11
C ALA A 69 8.29 3.42 17.66
N ILE A 70 7.40 3.34 16.67
CA ILE A 70 7.79 3.26 15.26
C ILE A 70 8.60 4.49 14.86
N ASN A 71 8.12 5.69 15.18
CA ASN A 71 8.80 6.93 14.82
C ASN A 71 10.15 7.10 15.53
N ASN A 72 10.29 6.63 16.77
CA ASN A 72 11.53 6.77 17.53
C ASN A 72 12.58 5.71 17.20
N LEU A 73 12.17 4.50 16.87
CA LEU A 73 13.08 3.37 16.72
C LEU A 73 13.33 2.99 15.26
N MET A 74 12.28 3.02 14.43
CA MET A 74 12.33 2.50 13.06
C MET A 74 12.62 3.57 12.01
N TRP A 75 12.41 4.85 12.31
CA TRP A 75 12.75 5.95 11.42
C TRP A 75 14.24 6.27 11.45
N ASP A 76 14.85 6.35 10.29
CA ASP A 76 16.20 6.85 10.10
C ASP A 76 16.16 8.30 9.59
N GLU A 77 16.64 9.22 10.42
CA GLU A 77 16.56 10.66 10.13
C GLU A 77 17.47 11.08 8.98
N ASP A 78 18.64 10.45 8.87
CA ASP A 78 19.62 10.78 7.84
C ASP A 78 19.14 10.29 6.47
N LEU A 79 18.69 9.04 6.39
CA LEU A 79 18.16 8.44 5.16
C LEU A 79 16.75 8.92 4.85
N GLY A 80 15.94 9.29 5.84
CA GLY A 80 14.55 9.66 5.63
C GLY A 80 13.70 8.46 5.24
N PHE A 81 13.89 7.33 5.90
CA PHE A 81 13.21 6.08 5.59
C PHE A 81 12.91 5.26 6.85
N TYR A 82 11.86 4.43 6.81
CA TYR A 82 11.55 3.49 7.88
C TYR A 82 12.17 2.12 7.61
N PHE A 83 12.76 1.54 8.63
CA PHE A 83 13.39 0.22 8.58
C PHE A 83 12.83 -0.73 9.62
N ASP A 84 12.90 -2.02 9.33
CA ASP A 84 12.70 -3.05 10.35
C ASP A 84 13.76 -2.95 11.44
N LEU A 85 13.47 -3.52 12.60
CA LEU A 85 14.48 -3.70 13.65
C LEU A 85 14.96 -5.14 13.67
N LYS A 86 16.26 -5.31 13.87
CA LYS A 86 16.89 -6.57 14.23
C LYS A 86 16.55 -6.95 15.68
N ASP A 87 16.88 -8.17 16.09
CA ASP A 87 16.69 -8.61 17.47
C ASP A 87 17.43 -7.75 18.51
N ASN A 88 18.55 -7.15 18.13
CA ASN A 88 19.31 -6.23 18.97
C ASN A 88 18.79 -4.79 18.94
N GLN A 89 17.63 -4.55 18.34
CA GLN A 89 16.97 -3.25 18.16
C GLN A 89 17.68 -2.25 17.22
N GLU A 90 18.74 -2.66 16.54
CA GLU A 90 19.30 -1.86 15.45
C GLU A 90 18.41 -1.93 14.21
N ARG A 91 18.45 -0.90 13.37
CA ARG A 91 17.73 -0.89 12.08
C ARG A 91 18.36 -1.89 11.12
N ALA A 92 17.52 -2.62 10.41
CA ALA A 92 17.94 -3.50 9.32
C ALA A 92 18.28 -2.66 8.08
N PRO A 93 19.40 -2.92 7.40
CA PRO A 93 19.85 -2.06 6.30
C PRO A 93 19.21 -2.45 4.97
N VAL A 94 17.88 -2.57 4.89
CA VAL A 94 17.18 -2.97 3.66
C VAL A 94 15.94 -2.12 3.45
N LYS A 95 15.90 -1.35 2.37
CA LYS A 95 14.75 -0.56 1.95
C LYS A 95 13.73 -1.44 1.21
N THR A 96 12.56 -1.59 1.80
CA THR A 96 11.46 -2.36 1.21
C THR A 96 10.15 -1.57 1.22
N ILE A 97 9.20 -2.07 0.45
CA ILE A 97 7.84 -1.55 0.39
C ILE A 97 7.14 -1.50 1.77
N ALA A 98 7.61 -2.27 2.74
CA ALA A 98 7.09 -2.31 4.11
C ALA A 98 7.07 -0.93 4.79
N ALA A 99 8.04 -0.06 4.48
CA ALA A 99 8.12 1.31 5.01
C ALA A 99 6.88 2.15 4.70
N TYR A 100 6.24 1.91 3.56
CA TYR A 100 5.09 2.71 3.10
C TYR A 100 3.79 2.41 3.84
N TRP A 101 3.74 1.37 4.64
CA TRP A 101 2.67 1.18 5.62
C TRP A 101 2.56 2.33 6.61
N ALA A 102 3.67 3.08 6.83
CA ALA A 102 3.65 4.29 7.65
C ALA A 102 2.78 5.41 7.06
N LEU A 103 2.59 5.45 5.73
CA LEU A 103 1.68 6.40 5.08
C LEU A 103 0.21 6.02 5.34
N ILE A 104 -0.21 4.83 4.91
CA ILE A 104 -1.62 4.43 5.01
C ILE A 104 -2.10 4.37 6.47
N SER A 105 -1.24 3.95 7.41
CA SER A 105 -1.53 3.94 8.84
C SER A 105 -1.54 5.34 9.48
N GLY A 106 -0.95 6.35 8.83
CA GLY A 106 -0.79 7.69 9.40
C GLY A 106 0.25 7.76 10.52
N VAL A 107 1.19 6.84 10.54
CA VAL A 107 2.34 6.84 11.45
C VAL A 107 3.30 7.97 11.11
N ALA A 108 3.62 8.16 9.83
CA ALA A 108 4.43 9.27 9.36
C ALA A 108 3.74 10.62 9.65
N ASP A 109 4.50 11.64 9.93
CA ASP A 109 4.07 13.04 9.81
C ASP A 109 4.31 13.53 8.38
N GLU A 110 3.86 14.75 8.06
CA GLU A 110 3.99 15.33 6.72
C GLU A 110 5.44 15.39 6.22
N ALA A 111 6.39 15.72 7.10
CA ALA A 111 7.80 15.81 6.74
C ALA A 111 8.39 14.43 6.39
N LYS A 112 8.05 13.41 7.17
CA LYS A 112 8.45 12.02 6.90
C LYS A 112 7.77 11.47 5.65
N ALA A 113 6.50 11.80 5.44
CA ALA A 113 5.79 11.42 4.23
C ALA A 113 6.45 11.99 2.97
N GLN A 114 6.86 13.26 3.01
CA GLN A 114 7.61 13.89 1.92
C GLN A 114 8.90 13.15 1.61
N ARG A 115 9.69 12.77 2.63
CA ARG A 115 10.94 12.02 2.47
C ARG A 115 10.70 10.64 1.85
N LEU A 116 9.62 9.94 2.24
CA LEU A 116 9.23 8.67 1.62
C LEU A 116 8.84 8.84 0.16
N VAL A 117 8.19 9.94 -0.21
CA VAL A 117 7.81 10.26 -1.60
C VAL A 117 9.05 10.52 -2.47
N GLU A 118 10.10 11.13 -1.93
CA GLU A 118 11.37 11.31 -2.64
C GLU A 118 11.94 9.95 -3.10
N TRP A 119 11.94 8.93 -2.23
CA TRP A 119 12.35 7.57 -2.58
C TRP A 119 11.46 6.91 -3.64
N LEU A 120 10.12 7.16 -3.62
CA LEU A 120 9.22 6.66 -4.65
C LEU A 120 9.49 7.24 -6.04
N ASN A 121 10.08 8.42 -6.10
CA ASN A 121 10.39 9.11 -7.35
C ASN A 121 11.85 8.90 -7.81
N ASP A 122 12.69 8.30 -6.99
CA ASP A 122 14.07 8.02 -7.36
C ASP A 122 14.16 6.81 -8.31
N PRO A 123 14.69 7.00 -9.54
CA PRO A 123 14.85 5.92 -10.52
C PRO A 123 15.87 4.85 -10.09
N HIS A 124 16.71 5.14 -9.12
CA HIS A 124 17.66 4.16 -8.58
C HIS A 124 17.03 3.26 -7.51
N THR A 125 15.80 3.53 -7.07
CA THR A 125 15.13 2.79 -6.02
C THR A 125 13.77 2.25 -6.44
N PHE A 126 12.67 3.01 -6.25
CA PHE A 126 11.31 2.53 -6.46
C PHE A 126 10.65 3.01 -7.76
N ASN A 127 11.23 4.00 -8.45
CA ASN A 127 10.71 4.50 -9.72
C ASN A 127 11.28 3.70 -10.90
N ARG A 128 10.81 2.47 -11.05
CA ARG A 128 11.24 1.56 -12.13
C ARG A 128 10.27 1.60 -13.32
N LEU A 129 10.56 0.86 -14.39
CA LEU A 129 9.69 0.76 -15.57
C LEU A 129 8.26 0.34 -15.18
N HIS A 130 8.13 -0.67 -14.32
CA HIS A 130 6.93 -1.00 -13.60
C HIS A 130 7.13 -0.52 -12.16
N ARG A 131 6.44 0.53 -11.78
CA ARG A 131 6.71 1.27 -10.55
C ARG A 131 6.41 0.50 -9.28
N VAL A 132 7.16 0.85 -8.27
CA VAL A 132 7.03 0.44 -6.87
C VAL A 132 7.29 -1.07 -6.69
N PRO A 133 8.54 -1.51 -6.97
CA PRO A 133 8.99 -2.84 -6.60
C PRO A 133 8.96 -3.03 -5.08
N VAL A 134 8.85 -4.27 -4.62
CA VAL A 134 8.80 -4.58 -3.18
C VAL A 134 10.13 -4.41 -2.45
N CYS A 135 11.23 -4.35 -3.19
CA CYS A 135 12.58 -4.06 -2.69
C CYS A 135 13.18 -2.94 -3.54
N ALA A 136 13.87 -1.99 -2.92
CA ALA A 136 14.51 -0.91 -3.64
C ALA A 136 15.61 -1.44 -4.57
N ALA A 137 15.75 -0.83 -5.76
CA ALA A 137 16.63 -1.35 -6.81
C ALA A 137 18.12 -1.19 -6.50
N ASP A 138 18.49 -0.34 -5.54
CA ASP A 138 19.84 -0.17 -5.03
C ASP A 138 20.24 -1.16 -3.91
N GLU A 139 19.35 -2.08 -3.53
CA GLU A 139 19.64 -3.10 -2.53
C GLU A 139 20.34 -4.32 -3.15
N GLU A 140 21.33 -4.90 -2.45
CA GLU A 140 22.09 -6.07 -2.90
C GLU A 140 21.20 -7.26 -3.28
N GLY A 141 20.05 -7.40 -2.61
CA GLY A 141 19.10 -8.50 -2.85
C GLY A 141 18.09 -8.26 -3.96
N TYR A 142 18.13 -7.09 -4.62
CA TYR A 142 17.18 -6.74 -5.69
C TYR A 142 17.36 -7.64 -6.91
N ASP A 143 16.22 -7.99 -7.52
CA ASP A 143 16.15 -8.77 -8.75
C ASP A 143 15.34 -8.02 -9.82
N PRO A 144 15.97 -7.57 -10.92
CA PRO A 144 15.30 -6.80 -11.99
C PRO A 144 14.24 -7.62 -12.74
N GLU A 145 14.32 -8.94 -12.70
CA GLU A 145 13.33 -9.87 -13.28
C GLU A 145 12.19 -10.20 -12.28
N GLY A 146 12.17 -9.53 -11.12
CA GLY A 146 11.17 -9.64 -10.09
C GLY A 146 11.57 -10.54 -8.93
N GLY A 147 11.98 -11.77 -9.20
CA GLY A 147 12.45 -12.71 -8.18
C GLY A 147 11.51 -12.85 -6.97
N TYR A 148 10.20 -12.75 -7.21
CA TYR A 148 9.15 -12.78 -6.18
C TYR A 148 9.24 -11.57 -5.23
N TRP A 149 9.57 -11.72 -3.94
CA TRP A 149 9.72 -10.60 -3.00
C TRP A 149 11.12 -9.93 -3.01
N ARG A 150 11.91 -10.19 -4.05
CA ARG A 150 13.22 -9.57 -4.23
C ARG A 150 13.19 -8.32 -5.12
N GLY A 151 12.04 -8.02 -5.72
CA GLY A 151 11.91 -6.87 -6.61
C GLY A 151 10.58 -6.80 -7.35
N ALA A 152 9.78 -7.87 -7.37
CA ALA A 152 8.54 -7.89 -8.12
C ALA A 152 7.55 -6.79 -7.68
N VAL A 153 6.68 -6.40 -8.62
CA VAL A 153 5.60 -5.45 -8.39
C VAL A 153 4.30 -6.23 -8.19
N TRP A 154 3.64 -5.94 -7.09
CA TRP A 154 2.41 -6.61 -6.68
C TRP A 154 1.24 -5.63 -6.61
N ALA A 155 0.09 -6.00 -7.11
CA ALA A 155 -1.10 -5.16 -7.03
C ALA A 155 -1.50 -4.76 -5.61
N PRO A 156 -1.49 -5.65 -4.58
CA PRO A 156 -1.83 -5.26 -3.22
C PRO A 156 -0.85 -4.26 -2.60
N THR A 157 0.45 -4.41 -2.83
CA THR A 157 1.44 -3.45 -2.29
C THR A 157 1.32 -2.09 -2.97
N ASN A 158 1.11 -2.07 -4.30
CA ASN A 158 0.83 -0.82 -5.01
C ASN A 158 -0.45 -0.16 -4.51
N THR A 159 -1.51 -0.92 -4.24
CA THR A 159 -2.77 -0.39 -3.68
C THR A 159 -2.55 0.22 -2.29
N MET A 160 -1.72 -0.39 -1.46
CA MET A 160 -1.34 0.14 -0.16
C MET A 160 -0.59 1.48 -0.29
N VAL A 161 0.41 1.55 -1.18
CA VAL A 161 1.18 2.78 -1.43
C VAL A 161 0.27 3.89 -1.98
N ILE A 162 -0.54 3.59 -3.00
CA ILE A 162 -1.50 4.53 -3.59
C ILE A 162 -2.46 5.07 -2.52
N SER A 163 -3.01 4.20 -1.68
CA SER A 163 -3.91 4.60 -0.59
C SER A 163 -3.19 5.49 0.44
N GLY A 164 -1.94 5.19 0.74
CA GLY A 164 -1.09 6.03 1.57
C GLY A 164 -0.87 7.41 0.97
N LEU A 165 -0.49 7.49 -0.30
CA LEU A 165 -0.28 8.74 -1.03
C LEU A 165 -1.54 9.62 -1.04
N LEU A 166 -2.71 9.05 -1.34
CA LEU A 166 -3.99 9.77 -1.31
C LEU A 166 -4.29 10.37 0.07
N LYS A 167 -3.93 9.67 1.15
CA LYS A 167 -4.12 10.16 2.53
C LYS A 167 -3.33 11.45 2.81
N TYR A 168 -2.19 11.63 2.16
CA TYR A 168 -1.31 12.81 2.29
C TYR A 168 -1.46 13.82 1.15
N GLY A 169 -2.47 13.67 0.27
CA GLY A 169 -2.74 14.62 -0.80
C GLY A 169 -1.84 14.52 -2.04
N TYR A 170 -1.04 13.46 -2.17
CA TYR A 170 -0.21 13.18 -3.36
C TYR A 170 -1.04 12.51 -4.48
N GLU A 171 -2.11 13.14 -4.90
CA GLU A 171 -3.09 12.55 -5.84
C GLU A 171 -2.50 12.27 -7.22
N GLU A 172 -1.67 13.18 -7.73
CA GLU A 172 -1.04 13.02 -9.06
C GLU A 172 -0.08 11.82 -9.09
N LEU A 173 0.77 11.69 -8.06
CA LEU A 173 1.69 10.57 -7.94
C LEU A 173 0.93 9.24 -7.76
N ALA A 174 -0.12 9.24 -6.94
CA ALA A 174 -0.97 8.07 -6.75
C ALA A 174 -1.60 7.63 -8.09
N ARG A 175 -2.09 8.58 -8.88
CA ARG A 175 -2.65 8.34 -10.22
C ARG A 175 -1.59 7.81 -11.19
N GLU A 176 -0.41 8.41 -11.20
CA GLU A 176 0.69 7.98 -12.07
C GLU A 176 1.10 6.53 -11.79
N ILE A 177 1.26 6.15 -10.51
CA ILE A 177 1.59 4.78 -10.12
C ILE A 177 0.46 3.82 -10.51
N ALA A 178 -0.80 4.18 -10.27
CA ALA A 178 -1.95 3.35 -10.63
C ALA A 178 -2.04 3.10 -12.13
N LEU A 179 -1.87 4.12 -12.95
CA LEU A 179 -1.92 4.00 -14.41
C LEU A 179 -0.69 3.28 -14.97
N ASN A 180 0.49 3.48 -14.40
CA ASN A 180 1.69 2.73 -14.76
C ASN A 180 1.48 1.23 -14.53
N HIS A 181 0.92 0.84 -13.38
CA HIS A 181 0.61 -0.56 -13.09
C HIS A 181 -0.43 -1.12 -14.07
N LEU A 182 -1.53 -0.41 -14.29
CA LEU A 182 -2.58 -0.81 -15.24
C LEU A 182 -2.03 -1.03 -16.64
N ASP A 183 -1.24 -0.10 -17.16
CA ASP A 183 -0.65 -0.17 -18.50
C ASP A 183 0.30 -1.36 -18.66
N ASN A 184 1.13 -1.63 -17.65
CA ASN A 184 2.05 -2.77 -17.67
C ASN A 184 1.28 -4.10 -17.65
N VAL A 185 0.25 -4.22 -16.79
CA VAL A 185 -0.60 -5.42 -16.74
C VAL A 185 -1.30 -5.64 -18.07
N VAL A 186 -1.88 -4.59 -18.69
CA VAL A 186 -2.55 -4.69 -19.99
C VAL A 186 -1.56 -5.13 -21.10
N LYS A 187 -0.36 -4.55 -21.14
CA LYS A 187 0.68 -4.95 -22.11
C LYS A 187 1.09 -6.41 -21.97
N ILE A 188 1.23 -6.89 -20.73
CA ILE A 188 1.61 -8.28 -20.46
C ILE A 188 0.44 -9.22 -20.75
N PHE A 189 -0.78 -8.86 -20.34
CA PHE A 189 -1.99 -9.62 -20.67
C PHE A 189 -2.17 -9.78 -22.19
N THR A 190 -1.97 -8.72 -22.97
CA THR A 190 -2.08 -8.76 -24.43
C THR A 190 -1.08 -9.75 -25.05
N LYS A 191 0.08 -9.94 -24.45
CA LYS A 191 1.11 -10.88 -24.92
C LYS A 191 0.88 -12.32 -24.46
N THR A 192 0.34 -12.52 -23.25
CA THR A 192 0.29 -13.82 -22.58
C THR A 192 -1.10 -14.41 -22.46
N GLY A 193 -2.14 -13.58 -22.63
CA GLY A 193 -3.54 -13.98 -22.48
C GLY A 193 -4.00 -14.21 -21.04
N THR A 194 -3.18 -13.87 -20.03
CA THR A 194 -3.52 -14.13 -18.63
C THR A 194 -3.03 -13.03 -17.68
N ILE A 195 -3.60 -13.01 -16.47
CA ILE A 195 -3.14 -12.21 -15.32
C ILE A 195 -2.14 -13.04 -14.53
N TRP A 196 -1.04 -12.42 -14.14
CA TRP A 196 0.03 -13.03 -13.36
C TRP A 196 -0.02 -12.58 -11.90
N GLU A 197 0.52 -13.38 -11.00
CA GLU A 197 0.52 -13.11 -9.56
C GLU A 197 1.28 -11.81 -9.22
N ASN A 198 2.41 -11.60 -9.87
CA ASN A 198 3.26 -10.40 -9.76
C ASN A 198 4.01 -10.16 -11.08
N TYR A 199 4.76 -9.07 -11.16
CA TYR A 199 5.37 -8.61 -12.39
C TYR A 199 6.80 -8.11 -12.19
N PRO A 200 7.72 -8.27 -13.16
CA PRO A 200 9.05 -7.67 -13.11
C PRO A 200 9.00 -6.14 -13.04
N PRO A 201 9.90 -5.51 -12.29
CA PRO A 201 9.99 -4.05 -12.24
C PRO A 201 10.67 -3.44 -13.48
N ASP A 202 11.60 -4.17 -14.12
CA ASP A 202 12.44 -3.62 -15.20
C ASP A 202 12.12 -4.18 -16.57
N PHE A 203 11.15 -5.10 -16.68
CA PHE A 203 10.77 -5.75 -17.95
C PHE A 203 9.26 -5.84 -18.12
N VAL A 204 8.79 -5.74 -19.38
CA VAL A 204 7.38 -5.97 -19.73
C VAL A 204 7.21 -7.46 -20.08
N SER A 205 7.18 -8.29 -19.06
CA SER A 205 7.05 -9.76 -19.14
C SER A 205 6.32 -10.31 -17.90
N ALA A 206 5.97 -11.59 -17.94
CA ALA A 206 5.64 -12.33 -16.71
C ALA A 206 6.87 -12.38 -15.80
N GLY A 207 6.66 -12.42 -14.49
CA GLY A 207 7.75 -12.58 -13.52
C GLY A 207 8.34 -13.99 -13.53
N GLN A 208 9.48 -14.12 -12.89
CA GLN A 208 10.08 -15.44 -12.65
C GLN A 208 9.34 -16.18 -11.54
N ASN A 209 9.03 -17.45 -11.78
CA ASN A 209 8.30 -18.33 -10.85
C ASN A 209 6.88 -17.88 -10.52
N ASP A 210 6.28 -17.03 -11.34
CA ASP A 210 4.94 -16.55 -11.15
C ASP A 210 3.88 -17.56 -11.55
N LYS A 211 2.70 -17.41 -10.94
CA LYS A 211 1.52 -18.18 -11.33
C LYS A 211 0.72 -17.38 -12.35
N GLY A 212 0.48 -17.98 -13.51
CA GLY A 212 -0.55 -17.53 -14.46
C GLY A 212 -1.95 -17.83 -13.96
N ASP A 213 -2.95 -17.22 -14.60
CA ASP A 213 -4.38 -17.34 -14.22
C ASP A 213 -4.66 -16.92 -12.76
N PHE A 214 -3.85 -16.01 -12.24
CA PHE A 214 -3.95 -15.52 -10.87
C PHE A 214 -4.93 -14.34 -10.79
N VAL A 215 -6.22 -14.65 -10.68
CA VAL A 215 -7.31 -13.64 -10.71
C VAL A 215 -7.55 -12.95 -9.37
N GLY A 216 -6.97 -13.43 -8.26
CA GLY A 216 -7.17 -12.90 -6.91
C GLY A 216 -6.87 -11.40 -6.82
N TRP A 217 -6.00 -10.99 -5.96
CA TRP A 217 -5.62 -9.57 -5.80
C TRP A 217 -5.00 -8.96 -7.07
N SER A 218 -4.30 -9.76 -7.88
CA SER A 218 -3.63 -9.24 -9.09
C SER A 218 -4.61 -8.85 -10.20
N GLY A 219 -5.81 -9.44 -10.25
CA GLY A 219 -6.89 -9.03 -11.15
C GLY A 219 -7.69 -7.86 -10.60
N LEU A 220 -7.90 -7.80 -9.28
CA LEU A 220 -8.69 -6.74 -8.64
C LEU A 220 -8.00 -5.37 -8.69
N GLY A 221 -6.67 -5.32 -8.54
CA GLY A 221 -5.91 -4.07 -8.60
C GLY A 221 -6.10 -3.30 -9.90
N PRO A 222 -5.83 -3.89 -11.09
CA PRO A 222 -6.04 -3.23 -12.37
C PRO A 222 -7.48 -2.77 -12.60
N ILE A 223 -8.50 -3.55 -12.18
CA ILE A 223 -9.90 -3.15 -12.27
C ILE A 223 -10.17 -1.92 -11.40
N LEU A 224 -9.68 -1.91 -10.16
CA LEU A 224 -9.79 -0.76 -9.27
C LEU A 224 -9.13 0.48 -9.89
N TYR A 225 -7.93 0.34 -10.46
CA TYR A 225 -7.20 1.46 -11.06
C TYR A 225 -7.87 1.98 -12.33
N LEU A 226 -8.45 1.09 -13.14
CA LEU A 226 -9.25 1.48 -14.30
C LEU A 226 -10.43 2.36 -13.86
N ILE A 227 -11.21 1.91 -12.89
CA ILE A 227 -12.39 2.63 -12.41
C ILE A 227 -12.01 3.94 -11.71
N ALA A 228 -11.09 3.88 -10.74
CA ALA A 228 -10.81 5.00 -9.85
C ALA A 228 -9.89 6.08 -10.46
N PHE A 229 -8.99 5.70 -11.40
CA PHE A 229 -7.96 6.61 -11.91
C PHE A 229 -8.00 6.83 -13.42
N LYS A 230 -8.46 5.87 -14.23
CA LYS A 230 -8.60 6.05 -15.67
C LYS A 230 -9.99 6.62 -16.00
N ILE A 231 -11.06 6.01 -15.49
CA ILE A 231 -12.44 6.52 -15.63
C ILE A 231 -12.70 7.67 -14.65
N GLY A 232 -12.08 7.64 -13.47
CA GLY A 232 -12.16 8.69 -12.47
C GLY A 232 -13.33 8.58 -11.49
N LEU A 233 -13.98 7.41 -11.39
CA LEU A 233 -15.10 7.18 -10.47
C LEU A 233 -14.60 6.74 -9.10
N LYS A 234 -14.95 7.49 -8.07
CA LYS A 234 -14.63 7.20 -6.66
C LYS A 234 -15.90 7.17 -5.82
N ALA A 235 -16.21 6.03 -5.24
CA ALA A 235 -17.35 5.89 -4.34
C ALA A 235 -16.97 6.21 -2.89
N ASN A 236 -17.73 7.07 -2.23
CA ASN A 236 -17.61 7.36 -0.81
C ASN A 236 -18.89 6.93 -0.09
N ALA A 237 -18.86 5.73 0.48
CA ALA A 237 -20.02 5.16 1.16
C ALA A 237 -20.45 5.95 2.40
N LEU A 238 -19.51 6.56 3.13
CA LEU A 238 -19.81 7.34 4.33
C LEU A 238 -20.55 8.66 4.01
N LYS A 239 -20.28 9.22 2.83
CA LYS A 239 -20.94 10.44 2.35
C LYS A 239 -22.11 10.15 1.40
N GLU A 240 -22.37 8.88 1.09
CA GLU A 240 -23.34 8.45 0.08
C GLU A 240 -23.16 9.16 -1.27
N MET A 241 -21.90 9.36 -1.66
CA MET A 241 -21.51 10.12 -2.85
C MET A 241 -20.68 9.28 -3.80
N VAL A 242 -20.84 9.55 -5.09
CA VAL A 242 -19.88 9.16 -6.13
C VAL A 242 -19.26 10.45 -6.66
N GLU A 243 -17.93 10.52 -6.58
CA GLU A 243 -17.15 11.61 -7.18
C GLU A 243 -16.65 11.13 -8.55
N TRP A 244 -16.83 11.97 -9.56
CA TRP A 244 -16.31 11.71 -10.90
C TRP A 244 -15.33 12.81 -11.29
N SER A 245 -14.06 12.45 -11.43
CA SER A 245 -12.98 13.34 -11.87
C SER A 245 -12.51 12.91 -13.25
N ILE A 246 -12.83 13.72 -14.27
CA ILE A 246 -12.36 13.47 -15.63
C ILE A 246 -10.87 13.85 -15.69
N ALA A 247 -10.03 12.85 -15.97
CA ALA A 247 -8.57 13.04 -15.99
C ALA A 247 -8.04 13.41 -17.38
N ASP A 248 -8.78 13.09 -18.44
CA ASP A 248 -8.43 13.39 -19.83
C ASP A 248 -9.72 13.69 -20.61
N GLU A 249 -9.89 14.95 -21.01
CA GLU A 249 -11.06 15.41 -21.75
C GLU A 249 -11.05 14.93 -23.22
N THR A 250 -9.95 14.38 -23.70
CA THR A 250 -9.80 13.89 -25.08
C THR A 250 -10.28 12.46 -25.26
N GLU A 251 -10.41 11.69 -24.18
CA GLU A 251 -10.89 10.31 -24.20
C GLU A 251 -12.37 10.25 -23.82
N GLN A 252 -13.19 9.59 -24.63
CA GLN A 252 -14.58 9.24 -24.27
C GLN A 252 -14.57 8.00 -23.38
N LEU A 253 -14.40 8.19 -22.09
CA LEU A 253 -14.44 7.15 -21.08
C LEU A 253 -15.68 7.30 -20.20
N GLY A 254 -16.29 6.17 -19.86
CA GLY A 254 -17.44 6.15 -18.98
C GLY A 254 -17.63 4.78 -18.36
N CYS A 255 -18.60 4.66 -17.49
CA CYS A 255 -19.02 3.43 -16.88
C CYS A 255 -20.54 3.35 -16.93
N GLU A 256 -21.08 2.33 -17.57
CA GLU A 256 -22.51 2.06 -17.58
C GLU A 256 -22.86 1.09 -16.44
N ASN A 257 -24.06 1.26 -15.88
CA ASN A 257 -24.58 0.40 -14.82
C ASN A 257 -23.71 0.38 -13.54
N TYR A 258 -23.07 1.51 -13.20
CA TYR A 258 -22.39 1.64 -11.93
C TYR A 258 -23.39 1.62 -10.77
N TRP A 259 -23.39 0.54 -10.02
CA TRP A 259 -24.35 0.34 -8.93
C TRP A 259 -23.79 0.87 -7.61
N PHE A 260 -24.54 1.77 -6.95
CA PHE A 260 -24.15 2.39 -5.70
C PHE A 260 -25.40 2.72 -4.85
N PHE A 261 -25.45 2.25 -3.63
CA PHE A 261 -26.57 2.45 -2.69
C PHE A 261 -27.96 2.12 -3.26
N GLY A 262 -28.09 1.01 -3.95
CA GLY A 262 -29.37 0.58 -4.53
C GLY A 262 -29.82 1.38 -5.76
N LYS A 263 -28.94 2.25 -6.30
CA LYS A 263 -29.16 3.01 -7.52
C LYS A 263 -28.12 2.63 -8.58
N THR A 264 -28.52 2.67 -9.83
CA THR A 264 -27.63 2.51 -11.00
C THR A 264 -27.45 3.86 -11.66
N ALA A 265 -26.23 4.26 -11.93
CA ALA A 265 -25.86 5.45 -12.68
C ALA A 265 -25.34 5.07 -14.07
#